data_4e2040d4134f8ff533f7aa51d338c201
#
_entry.id   4e2040d4134f8ff533f7aa51d338c201
#
_cell.length_a   1.000
_cell.length_b   1.000
_cell.length_c   1.000
_cell.angle_alpha   90.00
_cell.angle_beta   90.00
_cell.angle_gamma   90.00
#
_symmetry.space_group_name_H-M   'P 1'
#
loop_
_entity.id
_entity.type
_entity.pdbx_description
1 polymer ?
#
loop_
_entity_poly.entity_id
_entity_poly.type
_entity_poly.pdbx_seq_one_letter_code
_entity_poly.pdbx_strand_id
1 'polypeptide(L)'
;MIFIMKKILYTLAFMALLISCTGQYNVQGSSSVSSLDGSKLYLKAIKNNELKNIDSCDVVHGQFHFTGTLDTVRMVNLFMDDQSIMPVVLEEGEIVIKIDNASQKVGGTPLNEKLYDFIDKHSQLDNRMNELAHKQSQMMLEGIDEDEINQKLSIEAEKIAKEEDQLV
;
A
#
# COMPACT_ATOMS: atom_id res chain seq x y z
N MET A 1 21.72 -8.55 -55.21
CA MET A 1 22.16 -7.62 -54.12
C MET A 1 20.96 -6.94 -53.44
N ILE A 2 20.02 -6.36 -54.15
CA ILE A 2 18.83 -5.66 -53.61
C ILE A 2 17.92 -6.56 -52.76
N PHE A 3 17.78 -7.85 -53.12
CA PHE A 3 16.92 -8.80 -52.39
C PHE A 3 17.47 -9.19 -51.02
N ILE A 4 18.79 -9.23 -50.89
CA ILE A 4 19.49 -9.53 -49.63
C ILE A 4 19.41 -8.32 -48.70
N MET A 5 19.58 -7.12 -49.23
CA MET A 5 19.45 -5.86 -48.48
C MET A 5 18.04 -5.68 -47.92
N LYS A 6 16.97 -6.01 -48.68
CA LYS A 6 15.61 -5.96 -48.19
C LYS A 6 15.36 -6.96 -47.04
N LYS A 7 15.88 -8.18 -47.14
CA LYS A 7 15.76 -9.19 -46.04
C LYS A 7 16.49 -8.74 -44.79
N ILE A 8 17.68 -8.16 -44.89
CA ILE A 8 18.44 -7.61 -43.77
C ILE A 8 17.69 -6.43 -43.13
N LEU A 9 17.07 -5.58 -43.94
CA LEU A 9 16.27 -4.45 -43.44
C LEU A 9 15.03 -4.91 -42.69
N TYR A 10 14.32 -5.98 -43.15
CA TYR A 10 13.17 -6.55 -42.46
C TYR A 10 13.55 -7.26 -41.16
N THR A 11 14.71 -7.95 -41.11
CA THR A 11 15.20 -8.57 -39.88
C THR A 11 15.63 -7.53 -38.84
N LEU A 12 16.25 -6.42 -39.30
CA LEU A 12 16.62 -5.32 -38.41
C LEU A 12 15.36 -4.59 -37.86
N ALA A 13 14.35 -4.38 -38.72
CA ALA A 13 13.08 -3.77 -38.32
C ALA A 13 12.28 -4.67 -37.34
N PHE A 14 12.34 -6.00 -37.54
CA PHE A 14 11.68 -6.95 -36.62
C PHE A 14 12.39 -7.05 -35.27
N MET A 15 13.71 -6.91 -35.25
CA MET A 15 14.50 -6.89 -34.02
C MET A 15 14.25 -5.63 -33.15
N ALA A 16 13.92 -4.50 -33.80
CA ALA A 16 13.60 -3.25 -33.11
C ALA A 16 12.23 -3.28 -32.40
N LEU A 17 11.37 -4.25 -32.71
CA LEU A 17 10.05 -4.43 -32.03
C LEU A 17 10.10 -5.25 -30.74
N LEU A 18 11.27 -5.77 -30.36
CA LEU A 18 11.50 -6.51 -29.12
C LEU A 18 12.02 -5.61 -27.98
N ILE A 19 11.80 -4.30 -28.06
CA ILE A 19 12.03 -3.43 -26.91
C ILE A 19 10.96 -3.81 -25.87
N SER A 20 11.31 -4.70 -24.96
CA SER A 20 10.54 -4.98 -23.78
C SER A 20 10.37 -3.65 -23.03
N CYS A 21 9.15 -3.13 -23.01
CA CYS A 21 8.81 -1.98 -22.22
C CYS A 21 8.88 -2.42 -20.75
N THR A 22 10.03 -2.29 -20.11
CA THR A 22 10.15 -2.41 -18.68
C THR A 22 9.50 -1.15 -18.10
N GLY A 23 8.40 -1.30 -17.37
CA GLY A 23 7.78 -0.20 -16.67
C GLY A 23 8.77 0.44 -15.68
N GLN A 24 8.55 1.68 -15.35
CA GLN A 24 9.31 2.39 -14.32
C GLN A 24 8.36 2.86 -13.24
N TYR A 25 8.75 2.66 -11.97
CA TYR A 25 8.07 3.29 -10.86
C TYR A 25 8.85 4.52 -10.40
N ASN A 26 8.10 5.50 -9.94
CA ASN A 26 8.61 6.72 -9.33
C ASN A 26 7.81 6.96 -8.04
N VAL A 27 8.45 6.81 -6.89
CA VAL A 27 7.82 7.06 -5.60
C VAL A 27 8.30 8.40 -5.07
N GLN A 28 7.38 9.34 -4.87
CA GLN A 28 7.63 10.61 -4.22
C GLN A 28 6.96 10.60 -2.85
N GLY A 29 7.74 10.74 -1.81
CA GLY A 29 7.26 10.72 -0.45
C GLY A 29 7.54 12.00 0.32
N SER A 30 6.61 12.35 1.20
CA SER A 30 6.76 13.45 2.15
C SER A 30 6.33 13.02 3.55
N SER A 31 7.05 13.49 4.56
CA SER A 31 6.73 13.25 5.96
C SER A 31 6.82 14.53 6.79
N SER A 32 5.85 14.72 7.68
CA SER A 32 5.90 15.72 8.75
C SER A 32 6.37 15.15 10.09
N VAL A 33 6.66 13.83 10.13
CA VAL A 33 7.13 13.14 11.32
C VAL A 33 8.62 13.39 11.51
N SER A 34 8.99 14.13 12.55
CA SER A 34 10.38 14.56 12.79
C SER A 34 11.37 13.41 12.98
N SER A 35 10.93 12.26 13.50
CA SER A 35 11.79 11.06 13.65
C SER A 35 12.16 10.39 12.33
N LEU A 36 11.46 10.71 11.24
CA LEU A 36 11.77 10.19 9.91
C LEU A 36 12.86 11.03 9.22
N ASP A 37 13.04 12.29 9.58
CA ASP A 37 14.08 13.14 8.97
C ASP A 37 15.48 12.65 9.32
N GLY A 38 16.34 12.50 8.31
CA GLY A 38 17.68 11.93 8.45
C GLY A 38 17.73 10.40 8.54
N SER A 39 16.57 9.72 8.54
CA SER A 39 16.49 8.24 8.56
C SER A 39 16.64 7.67 7.17
N LYS A 40 17.00 6.38 7.10
CA LYS A 40 16.99 5.60 5.86
C LYS A 40 15.70 4.78 5.75
N LEU A 41 15.05 4.91 4.61
CA LEU A 41 13.87 4.12 4.26
C LEU A 41 14.21 3.02 3.28
N TYR A 42 13.45 1.92 3.35
CA TYR A 42 13.63 0.75 2.53
C TYR A 42 12.29 0.31 1.95
N LEU A 43 12.28 -0.06 0.67
CA LEU A 43 11.18 -0.83 0.07
C LEU A 43 11.55 -2.31 0.16
N LYS A 44 10.79 -3.09 0.92
CA LYS A 44 11.05 -4.53 1.10
C LYS A 44 9.86 -5.35 0.57
N ALA A 45 10.16 -6.44 -0.14
CA ALA A 45 9.16 -7.40 -0.65
C ALA A 45 9.44 -8.80 -0.12
N ILE A 46 8.40 -9.62 -0.01
CA ILE A 46 8.54 -11.05 0.27
C ILE A 46 8.91 -11.76 -1.03
N LYS A 47 10.06 -12.40 -1.04
CA LYS A 47 10.54 -13.26 -2.14
C LYS A 47 11.05 -14.58 -1.56
N ASN A 48 10.49 -15.71 -2.02
CA ASN A 48 10.83 -17.05 -1.50
C ASN A 48 10.66 -17.17 0.03
N ASN A 49 9.59 -16.61 0.57
CA ASN A 49 9.29 -16.56 2.00
C ASN A 49 10.30 -15.78 2.85
N GLU A 50 11.14 -14.96 2.24
CA GLU A 50 12.10 -14.07 2.91
C GLU A 50 11.81 -12.61 2.55
N LEU A 51 11.98 -11.73 3.52
CA LEU A 51 11.88 -10.29 3.30
C LEU A 51 13.16 -9.77 2.64
N LYS A 52 13.06 -9.28 1.40
CA LYS A 52 14.20 -8.77 0.62
C LYS A 52 14.07 -7.29 0.35
N ASN A 53 15.19 -6.60 0.50
CA ASN A 53 15.30 -5.20 0.14
C ASN A 53 15.26 -5.06 -1.39
N ILE A 54 14.34 -4.21 -1.87
CA ILE A 54 14.18 -3.87 -3.29
C ILE A 54 14.92 -2.57 -3.59
N ASP A 55 14.75 -1.56 -2.72
CA ASP A 55 15.33 -0.24 -2.89
C ASP A 55 15.50 0.45 -1.54
N SER A 56 16.31 1.51 -1.48
CA SER A 56 16.47 2.33 -0.27
C SER A 56 16.80 3.78 -0.62
N CYS A 57 16.36 4.71 0.23
CA CYS A 57 16.67 6.13 0.11
C CYS A 57 16.83 6.77 1.50
N ASP A 58 17.43 7.95 1.55
CA ASP A 58 17.50 8.76 2.76
C ASP A 58 16.36 9.79 2.77
N VAL A 59 15.84 10.11 3.96
CA VAL A 59 14.86 11.18 4.15
C VAL A 59 15.61 12.48 4.40
N VAL A 60 15.37 13.49 3.57
CA VAL A 60 16.02 14.80 3.66
C VAL A 60 14.96 15.90 3.73
N HIS A 61 14.92 16.63 4.82
CA HIS A 61 13.90 17.66 5.07
C HIS A 61 12.48 17.15 4.91
N GLY A 62 12.23 15.93 5.42
CA GLY A 62 10.94 15.28 5.33
C GLY A 62 10.56 14.81 3.92
N GLN A 63 11.46 14.82 2.93
CA GLN A 63 11.22 14.34 1.58
C GLN A 63 12.05 13.08 1.30
N PHE A 64 11.48 12.15 0.53
CA PHE A 64 12.16 10.93 0.11
C PHE A 64 11.69 10.48 -1.28
N HIS A 65 12.55 9.75 -1.97
CA HIS A 65 12.30 9.38 -3.36
C HIS A 65 12.91 8.02 -3.70
N PHE A 66 12.12 7.16 -4.38
CA PHE A 66 12.60 5.91 -4.94
C PHE A 66 12.28 5.86 -6.43
N THR A 67 13.19 5.34 -7.23
CA THR A 67 12.98 5.09 -8.67
C THR A 67 13.60 3.78 -9.08
N GLY A 68 12.90 3.05 -9.95
CA GLY A 68 13.44 1.81 -10.44
C GLY A 68 12.67 1.25 -11.62
N THR A 69 13.20 0.16 -12.14
CA THR A 69 12.55 -0.61 -13.21
C THR A 69 11.63 -1.67 -12.61
N LEU A 70 10.53 -1.93 -13.28
CA LEU A 70 9.49 -2.83 -12.84
C LEU A 70 9.26 -3.91 -13.90
N ASP A 71 9.59 -5.15 -13.58
CA ASP A 71 9.28 -6.30 -14.44
C ASP A 71 7.81 -6.69 -14.33
N THR A 72 7.27 -6.62 -13.11
CA THR A 72 5.89 -6.95 -12.77
C THR A 72 5.41 -6.10 -11.61
N VAL A 73 4.14 -5.75 -11.61
CA VAL A 73 3.48 -5.12 -10.47
C VAL A 73 3.65 -6.00 -9.22
N ARG A 74 4.04 -5.40 -8.11
CA ARG A 74 4.26 -6.13 -6.86
C ARG A 74 3.93 -5.29 -5.63
N MET A 75 3.45 -5.97 -4.60
CA MET A 75 3.30 -5.35 -3.29
C MET A 75 4.65 -5.36 -2.56
N VAL A 76 4.97 -4.22 -1.96
CA VAL A 76 6.11 -4.02 -1.06
C VAL A 76 5.63 -3.35 0.21
N ASN A 77 6.46 -3.35 1.25
CA ASN A 77 6.25 -2.51 2.42
C ASN A 77 7.37 -1.48 2.51
N LEU A 78 7.00 -0.26 2.88
CA LEU A 78 7.93 0.78 3.27
C LEU A 78 8.37 0.52 4.71
N PHE A 79 9.68 0.48 4.94
CA PHE A 79 10.30 0.25 6.24
C PHE A 79 11.19 1.42 6.63
N MET A 80 11.24 1.69 7.93
CA MET A 80 12.32 2.42 8.58
C MET A 80 12.99 1.44 9.54
N ASP A 81 14.27 1.17 9.34
CA ASP A 81 14.99 0.09 10.02
C ASP A 81 14.27 -1.26 9.88
N ASP A 82 13.84 -1.87 10.98
CA ASP A 82 13.09 -3.14 10.98
C ASP A 82 11.58 -2.95 11.19
N GLN A 83 11.11 -1.70 11.25
CA GLN A 83 9.69 -1.40 11.43
C GLN A 83 9.00 -1.14 10.09
N SER A 84 7.94 -1.90 9.81
CA SER A 84 7.06 -1.66 8.67
C SER A 84 6.22 -0.42 8.93
N ILE A 85 6.26 0.54 8.00
CA ILE A 85 5.46 1.76 8.06
C ILE A 85 4.12 1.54 7.38
N MET A 86 4.14 1.15 6.09
CA MET A 86 2.92 0.97 5.30
C MET A 86 3.16 0.10 4.07
N PRO A 87 2.12 -0.59 3.56
CA PRO A 87 2.19 -1.27 2.27
C PRO A 87 2.11 -0.27 1.10
N VAL A 88 2.76 -0.63 -0.01
CA VAL A 88 2.79 0.13 -1.27
C VAL A 88 2.75 -0.85 -2.43
N VAL A 89 2.03 -0.54 -3.50
CA VAL A 89 2.09 -1.30 -4.75
C VAL A 89 3.08 -0.61 -5.68
N LEU A 90 4.16 -1.29 -6.02
CA LEU A 90 5.04 -0.84 -7.10
C LEU A 90 4.37 -1.16 -8.43
N GLU A 91 3.89 -0.13 -9.10
CA GLU A 91 3.29 -0.14 -10.42
C GLU A 91 3.88 1.01 -11.26
N GLU A 92 3.65 1.01 -12.55
CA GLU A 92 4.14 2.05 -13.44
C GLU A 92 3.46 3.38 -13.15
N GLY A 93 4.25 4.45 -13.06
CA GLY A 93 3.76 5.81 -12.85
C GLY A 93 4.35 6.48 -11.61
N GLU A 94 3.71 7.57 -11.22
CA GLU A 94 4.11 8.40 -10.08
C GLU A 94 3.29 8.03 -8.84
N ILE A 95 3.92 7.34 -7.91
CA ILE A 95 3.35 6.93 -6.63
C ILE A 95 3.64 8.03 -5.61
N VAL A 96 2.60 8.52 -4.93
CA VAL A 96 2.73 9.58 -3.94
C VAL A 96 2.47 9.03 -2.56
N ILE A 97 3.42 9.21 -1.63
CA ILE A 97 3.31 8.80 -0.24
C ILE A 97 3.32 10.04 0.67
N LYS A 98 2.37 10.10 1.60
CA LYS A 98 2.31 11.13 2.64
C LYS A 98 2.23 10.47 4.01
N ILE A 99 3.14 10.85 4.90
CA ILE A 99 3.23 10.30 6.25
C ILE A 99 3.15 11.46 7.24
N ASP A 100 2.15 11.45 8.10
CA ASP A 100 2.03 12.37 9.22
C ASP A 100 1.78 11.60 10.52
N ASN A 101 1.69 12.32 11.64
CA ASN A 101 1.50 11.70 12.96
C ASN A 101 0.13 11.03 13.13
N ALA A 102 -0.83 11.35 12.29
CA ALA A 102 -2.20 10.85 12.38
C ALA A 102 -2.53 9.83 11.29
N SER A 103 -1.85 9.92 10.13
CA SER A 103 -2.21 9.12 8.96
C SER A 103 -1.03 8.82 8.05
N GLN A 104 -1.18 7.73 7.31
CA GLN A 104 -0.27 7.30 6.25
C GLN A 104 -1.10 7.08 4.99
N LYS A 105 -0.73 7.76 3.90
CA LYS A 105 -1.49 7.73 2.65
C LYS A 105 -0.58 7.37 1.49
N VAL A 106 -1.10 6.53 0.60
CA VAL A 106 -0.48 6.22 -0.69
C VAL A 106 -1.50 6.44 -1.79
N GLY A 107 -1.07 6.94 -2.95
CA GLY A 107 -1.93 7.20 -4.10
C GLY A 107 -1.10 7.60 -5.33
N GLY A 108 -1.73 8.31 -6.26
CA GLY A 108 -1.11 8.76 -7.51
C GLY A 108 -1.13 7.72 -8.63
N THR A 109 -1.42 6.46 -8.30
CA THR A 109 -1.56 5.36 -9.26
C THR A 109 -2.78 4.49 -8.91
N PRO A 110 -3.40 3.81 -9.90
CA PRO A 110 -4.68 3.15 -9.70
C PRO A 110 -4.72 2.06 -8.62
N LEU A 111 -3.64 1.27 -8.49
CA LEU A 111 -3.62 0.20 -7.48
C LEU A 111 -3.30 0.74 -6.09
N ASN A 112 -2.49 1.80 -5.99
CA ASN A 112 -2.22 2.45 -4.71
C ASN A 112 -3.45 3.21 -4.19
N GLU A 113 -4.25 3.82 -5.05
CA GLU A 113 -5.52 4.43 -4.65
C GLU A 113 -6.50 3.38 -4.13
N LYS A 114 -6.64 2.24 -4.82
CA LYS A 114 -7.47 1.11 -4.35
C LYS A 114 -6.95 0.53 -3.04
N LEU A 115 -5.63 0.38 -2.89
CA LEU A 115 -5.02 -0.10 -1.65
C LEU A 115 -5.32 0.85 -0.49
N TYR A 116 -5.17 2.15 -0.70
CA TYR A 116 -5.48 3.16 0.31
C TYR A 116 -6.96 3.15 0.70
N ASP A 117 -7.87 3.12 -0.29
CA ASP A 117 -9.31 3.04 -0.05
C ASP A 117 -9.70 1.80 0.75
N PHE A 118 -9.08 0.65 0.45
CA PHE A 118 -9.30 -0.59 1.19
C PHE A 118 -8.83 -0.44 2.66
N ILE A 119 -7.60 0.05 2.88
CA ILE A 119 -7.04 0.22 4.23
C ILE A 119 -7.87 1.21 5.04
N ASP A 120 -8.29 2.32 4.43
CA ASP A 120 -9.09 3.36 5.09
C ASP A 120 -10.46 2.80 5.53
N LYS A 121 -11.16 2.10 4.63
CA LYS A 121 -12.44 1.46 4.95
C LYS A 121 -12.31 0.39 6.02
N HIS A 122 -11.30 -0.48 5.91
CA HIS A 122 -11.04 -1.50 6.93
C HIS A 122 -10.78 -0.87 8.31
N SER A 123 -9.94 0.19 8.35
CA SER A 123 -9.67 0.93 9.59
C SER A 123 -10.93 1.58 10.18
N GLN A 124 -11.84 2.09 9.35
CA GLN A 124 -13.12 2.64 9.81
C GLN A 124 -14.00 1.54 10.42
N LEU A 125 -14.04 0.34 9.85
CA LEU A 125 -14.81 -0.79 10.39
C LEU A 125 -14.21 -1.28 11.71
N ASP A 126 -12.88 -1.38 11.79
CA ASP A 126 -12.17 -1.73 13.04
C ASP A 126 -12.47 -0.72 14.16
N ASN A 127 -12.45 0.57 13.86
CA ASN A 127 -12.77 1.61 14.83
C ASN A 127 -14.22 1.48 15.35
N ARG A 128 -15.17 1.24 14.45
CA ARG A 128 -16.58 1.01 14.84
C ARG A 128 -16.73 -0.24 15.70
N MET A 129 -16.02 -1.33 15.38
CA MET A 129 -16.03 -2.55 16.20
C MET A 129 -15.46 -2.30 17.59
N ASN A 130 -14.35 -1.54 17.68
CA ASN A 130 -13.76 -1.14 18.95
C ASN A 130 -14.72 -0.26 19.79
N GLU A 131 -15.44 0.67 19.15
CA GLU A 131 -16.48 1.47 19.83
C GLU A 131 -17.60 0.61 20.39
N LEU A 132 -18.05 -0.43 19.64
CA LEU A 132 -19.02 -1.39 20.16
C LEU A 132 -18.50 -2.16 21.37
N ALA A 133 -17.25 -2.62 21.34
CA ALA A 133 -16.62 -3.33 22.46
C ALA A 133 -16.51 -2.43 23.69
N HIS A 134 -16.16 -1.16 23.52
CA HIS A 134 -16.17 -0.19 24.61
C HIS A 134 -17.58 0.02 25.20
N LYS A 135 -18.58 0.18 24.32
CA LYS A 135 -19.98 0.33 24.75
C LYS A 135 -20.49 -0.90 25.51
N GLN A 136 -20.16 -2.10 25.03
CA GLN A 136 -20.47 -3.35 25.72
C GLN A 136 -19.87 -3.35 27.13
N SER A 137 -18.58 -3.00 27.26
CA SER A 137 -17.90 -2.95 28.56
C SER A 137 -18.51 -1.94 29.51
N GLN A 138 -18.93 -0.78 29.03
CA GLN A 138 -19.63 0.23 29.84
C GLN A 138 -20.99 -0.29 30.35
N MET A 139 -21.79 -0.91 29.48
CA MET A 139 -23.09 -1.46 29.83
C MET A 139 -22.96 -2.58 30.88
N MET A 140 -21.92 -3.42 30.76
CA MET A 140 -21.61 -4.43 31.78
C MET A 140 -21.27 -3.80 33.14
N LEU A 141 -20.50 -2.72 33.19
CA LEU A 141 -20.15 -1.99 34.40
C LEU A 141 -21.37 -1.30 35.03
N GLU A 142 -22.35 -0.90 34.23
CA GLU A 142 -23.63 -0.35 34.69
C GLU A 142 -24.60 -1.42 35.22
N GLY A 143 -24.22 -2.71 35.12
CA GLY A 143 -25.02 -3.83 35.62
C GLY A 143 -26.17 -4.21 34.70
N ILE A 144 -26.12 -3.84 33.43
CA ILE A 144 -27.12 -4.25 32.44
C ILE A 144 -26.95 -5.73 32.12
N ASP A 145 -28.05 -6.43 31.97
CA ASP A 145 -28.07 -7.86 31.68
C ASP A 145 -27.44 -8.18 30.32
N GLU A 146 -26.70 -9.29 30.24
CA GLU A 146 -25.97 -9.69 29.03
C GLU A 146 -26.91 -9.90 27.83
N ASP A 147 -28.11 -10.44 28.02
CA ASP A 147 -29.06 -10.64 26.92
C ASP A 147 -29.55 -9.29 26.37
N GLU A 148 -29.77 -8.31 27.26
CA GLU A 148 -30.15 -6.95 26.85
C GLU A 148 -29.01 -6.26 26.11
N ILE A 149 -27.75 -6.42 26.53
CA ILE A 149 -26.58 -5.91 25.86
C ILE A 149 -26.47 -6.49 24.44
N ASN A 150 -26.55 -7.81 24.32
CA ASN A 150 -26.48 -8.53 23.07
C ASN A 150 -27.61 -8.09 22.12
N GLN A 151 -28.83 -7.94 22.61
CA GLN A 151 -29.95 -7.46 21.79
C GLN A 151 -29.71 -6.04 21.25
N LYS A 152 -29.10 -5.14 22.03
CA LYS A 152 -28.84 -3.76 21.64
C LYS A 152 -27.69 -3.61 20.65
N LEU A 153 -26.65 -4.45 20.76
CA LEU A 153 -25.42 -4.30 19.99
C LEU A 153 -25.34 -5.22 18.76
N SER A 154 -26.10 -6.34 18.74
CA SER A 154 -26.03 -7.33 17.65
C SER A 154 -26.31 -6.75 16.26
N ILE A 155 -27.27 -5.83 16.16
CA ILE A 155 -27.66 -5.24 14.88
C ILE A 155 -26.51 -4.45 14.26
N GLU A 156 -25.81 -3.64 15.06
CA GLU A 156 -24.67 -2.87 14.55
C GLU A 156 -23.46 -3.76 14.30
N ALA A 157 -23.22 -4.78 15.14
CA ALA A 157 -22.17 -5.77 14.91
C ALA A 157 -22.39 -6.55 13.60
N GLU A 158 -23.60 -7.01 13.32
CA GLU A 158 -23.95 -7.68 12.07
C GLU A 158 -23.78 -6.76 10.84
N LYS A 159 -24.10 -5.48 11.00
CA LYS A 159 -23.92 -4.49 9.93
C LYS A 159 -22.44 -4.30 9.61
N ILE A 160 -21.58 -4.15 10.62
CA ILE A 160 -20.14 -4.04 10.46
C ILE A 160 -19.58 -5.29 9.76
N ALA A 161 -19.95 -6.49 10.22
CA ALA A 161 -19.53 -7.75 9.63
C ALA A 161 -19.92 -7.87 8.14
N LYS A 162 -21.12 -7.44 7.77
CA LYS A 162 -21.55 -7.43 6.36
C LYS A 162 -20.79 -6.42 5.50
N GLU A 163 -20.46 -5.25 6.07
CA GLU A 163 -19.66 -4.25 5.36
C GLU A 163 -18.21 -4.77 5.16
N GLU A 164 -17.66 -5.49 6.13
CA GLU A 164 -16.34 -6.12 6.03
C GLU A 164 -16.30 -7.21 4.95
N ASP A 165 -17.32 -8.09 4.91
CA ASP A 165 -17.46 -9.13 3.86
C ASP A 165 -17.55 -8.54 2.44
N GLN A 166 -17.98 -7.29 2.29
CA GLN A 166 -18.07 -6.61 1.00
C GLN A 166 -16.76 -5.94 0.56
N LEU A 167 -15.77 -5.82 1.46
CA LEU A 167 -14.45 -5.27 1.13
C LEU A 167 -13.52 -6.30 0.47
N VAL A 168 -13.78 -7.58 0.64
CA VAL A 168 -12.99 -8.70 0.09
C VAL A 168 -13.61 -9.19 -1.21
#